data_a2ff7e2e8397fe694892c64d26ca0f1e
#
_entry.id   a2ff7e2e8397fe694892c64d26ca0f1e
#
_cell.length_a   1.000
_cell.length_b   1.000
_cell.length_c   1.000
_cell.angle_alpha   90.00
_cell.angle_beta   90.00
_cell.angle_gamma   90.00
#
_symmetry.space_group_name_H-M   'P 1'
#
loop_
_entity.id
_entity.type
_entity.pdbx_description
1 polymer ?
#
loop_
_entity_poly.entity_id
_entity_poly.type
_entity_poly.pdbx_seq_one_letter_code
_entity_poly.pdbx_strand_id
1 'polypeptide(L)'
;MSVSQTDVCVAGGGIAGMIAAISFASLGYKTVCVDPTAPVTNKLCQDADMRSTAFLQPARKLLLEIGLWERLQPFASPLQIMRIIDAGGDKSEPRIRSEFDASDISDLPFGWNFPNWLLRRECLIKISELENITFLTGVAVEGVLTRHDCAKIALSTGGSLQANVLIGACGRN
;
A
#
# COMPACT_ATOMS: atom_id res chain seq x y z
N MET A 1 2.00 -9.95 30.73
CA MET A 1 1.82 -9.85 29.27
C MET A 1 3.19 -9.60 28.64
N SER A 2 3.65 -10.45 27.72
CA SER A 2 4.94 -10.27 27.08
C SER A 2 4.83 -9.11 26.07
N VAL A 3 5.66 -8.09 26.23
CA VAL A 3 5.82 -7.02 25.23
C VAL A 3 6.67 -7.57 24.11
N SER A 4 6.13 -7.68 22.90
CA SER A 4 6.91 -8.02 21.71
C SER A 4 7.62 -6.78 21.19
N GLN A 5 8.92 -6.92 20.82
CA GLN A 5 9.74 -5.83 20.28
C GLN A 5 9.94 -5.99 18.78
N THR A 6 9.88 -4.87 18.07
CA THR A 6 10.12 -4.79 16.64
C THR A 6 10.83 -3.47 16.29
N ASP A 7 11.46 -3.38 15.13
CA ASP A 7 12.06 -2.11 14.70
C ASP A 7 10.98 -1.18 14.15
N VAL A 8 10.10 -1.72 13.31
CA VAL A 8 9.03 -0.96 12.66
C VAL A 8 7.69 -1.62 12.88
N CYS A 9 6.70 -0.82 13.28
CA CYS A 9 5.29 -1.22 13.28
C CYS A 9 4.55 -0.40 12.23
N VAL A 10 3.76 -1.07 11.38
CA VAL A 10 2.88 -0.44 10.42
C VAL A 10 1.43 -0.71 10.83
N ALA A 11 0.71 0.33 11.18
CA ALA A 11 -0.71 0.28 11.52
C ALA A 11 -1.54 0.52 10.25
N GLY A 12 -2.17 -0.53 9.75
CA GLY A 12 -2.94 -0.56 8.50
C GLY A 12 -2.30 -1.44 7.43
N GLY A 13 -3.00 -2.51 7.05
CA GLY A 13 -2.61 -3.51 6.03
C GLY A 13 -3.23 -3.23 4.67
N GLY A 14 -3.58 -1.97 4.37
CA GLY A 14 -3.92 -1.54 3.02
C GLY A 14 -2.70 -1.61 2.08
N ILE A 15 -2.89 -1.30 0.78
CA ILE A 15 -1.81 -1.38 -0.22
C ILE A 15 -0.59 -0.55 0.21
N ALA A 16 -0.80 0.69 0.67
CA ALA A 16 0.29 1.56 1.12
C ALA A 16 1.01 0.98 2.35
N GLY A 17 0.26 0.46 3.33
CA GLY A 17 0.83 -0.14 4.53
C GLY A 17 1.62 -1.41 4.24
N MET A 18 1.10 -2.31 3.41
CA MET A 18 1.82 -3.51 3.01
C MET A 18 3.11 -3.19 2.25
N ILE A 19 3.07 -2.23 1.30
CA ILE A 19 4.27 -1.78 0.57
C ILE A 19 5.28 -1.17 1.54
N ALA A 20 4.85 -0.32 2.48
CA ALA A 20 5.74 0.23 3.50
C ALA A 20 6.38 -0.89 4.35
N ALA A 21 5.59 -1.84 4.83
CA ALA A 21 6.08 -2.95 5.63
C ALA A 21 7.09 -3.82 4.85
N ILE A 22 6.81 -4.14 3.59
CA ILE A 22 7.74 -4.86 2.71
C ILE A 22 9.03 -4.06 2.53
N SER A 23 8.94 -2.75 2.32
CA SER A 23 10.11 -1.89 2.11
C SER A 23 11.06 -1.93 3.30
N PHE A 24 10.56 -1.78 4.52
CA PHE A 24 11.42 -1.87 5.72
C PHE A 24 11.95 -3.28 5.94
N ALA A 25 11.14 -4.31 5.73
CA ALA A 25 11.60 -5.68 5.84
C ALA A 25 12.67 -6.03 4.80
N SER A 26 12.54 -5.53 3.56
CA SER A 26 13.56 -5.72 2.51
C SER A 26 14.90 -5.05 2.84
N LEU A 27 14.89 -4.03 3.70
CA LEU A 27 16.09 -3.40 4.25
C LEU A 27 16.65 -4.10 5.49
N GLY A 28 16.05 -5.22 5.91
CA GLY A 28 16.50 -6.04 7.04
C GLY A 28 15.88 -5.67 8.39
N TYR A 29 14.99 -4.68 8.46
CA TYR A 29 14.34 -4.32 9.72
C TYR A 29 13.28 -5.35 10.11
N LYS A 30 13.25 -5.72 11.40
CA LYS A 30 12.17 -6.51 11.96
C LYS A 30 10.88 -5.69 11.95
N THR A 31 9.90 -6.13 11.16
CA THR A 31 8.70 -5.35 10.86
C THR A 31 7.44 -6.10 11.27
N VAL A 32 6.51 -5.40 11.89
CA VAL A 32 5.16 -5.90 12.18
C VAL A 32 4.14 -5.01 11.48
N CYS A 33 3.31 -5.59 10.65
CA CYS A 33 2.15 -4.92 10.03
C CYS A 33 0.87 -5.42 10.70
N VAL A 34 -0.01 -4.50 11.06
CA VAL A 34 -1.25 -4.81 11.82
C VAL A 34 -2.45 -4.28 11.06
N ASP A 35 -3.48 -5.12 10.85
CA ASP A 35 -4.75 -4.69 10.25
C ASP A 35 -5.94 -5.43 10.88
N PRO A 36 -7.05 -4.73 11.20
CA PRO A 36 -8.25 -5.37 11.72
C PRO A 36 -8.92 -6.34 10.75
N THR A 37 -8.59 -6.23 9.44
CA THR A 37 -9.23 -7.01 8.38
C THR A 37 -8.19 -7.75 7.55
N ALA A 38 -8.46 -9.01 7.22
CA ALA A 38 -7.62 -9.74 6.28
C ALA A 38 -7.84 -9.20 4.85
N PRO A 39 -6.77 -8.95 4.05
CA PRO A 39 -6.92 -8.48 2.70
C PRO A 39 -7.62 -9.49 1.79
N VAL A 40 -8.62 -9.05 1.03
CA VAL A 40 -9.25 -9.87 -0.01
C VAL A 40 -8.38 -9.86 -1.25
N THR A 41 -7.94 -11.04 -1.69
CA THR A 41 -6.96 -11.24 -2.77
C THR A 41 -7.51 -11.96 -4.01
N ASN A 42 -8.75 -12.46 -3.93
CA ASN A 42 -9.42 -13.14 -5.04
C ASN A 42 -10.49 -12.23 -5.62
N LYS A 43 -10.39 -11.95 -6.93
CA LYS A 43 -11.36 -11.12 -7.68
C LYS A 43 -12.79 -11.68 -7.69
N LEU A 44 -12.96 -12.98 -7.42
CA LEU A 44 -14.28 -13.64 -7.41
C LEU A 44 -14.99 -13.52 -6.06
N CYS A 45 -14.31 -13.02 -5.02
CA CYS A 45 -14.96 -12.75 -3.75
C CYS A 45 -15.89 -11.54 -3.87
N GLN A 46 -17.03 -11.59 -3.20
CA GLN A 46 -18.02 -10.50 -3.19
C GLN A 46 -17.42 -9.18 -2.70
N ASP A 47 -16.51 -9.24 -1.71
CA ASP A 47 -15.85 -8.07 -1.10
C ASP A 47 -14.54 -7.69 -1.81
N ALA A 48 -14.30 -8.21 -3.03
CA ALA A 48 -13.10 -7.86 -3.78
C ALA A 48 -13.09 -6.38 -4.15
N ASP A 49 -11.98 -5.70 -3.84
CA ASP A 49 -11.78 -4.31 -4.24
C ASP A 49 -11.42 -4.25 -5.74
N MET A 50 -12.44 -4.02 -6.55
CA MET A 50 -12.34 -3.94 -8.03
C MET A 50 -11.81 -2.59 -8.51
N ARG A 51 -11.60 -1.63 -7.63
CA ARG A 51 -10.92 -0.36 -7.98
C ARG A 51 -9.48 -0.65 -8.37
N SER A 52 -8.87 0.34 -8.99
CA SER A 52 -7.47 0.28 -9.37
C SER A 52 -6.66 1.41 -8.73
N THR A 53 -5.37 1.17 -8.57
CA THR A 53 -4.40 2.16 -8.11
C THR A 53 -3.34 2.37 -9.18
N ALA A 54 -3.09 3.64 -9.48
CA ALA A 54 -2.03 4.05 -10.39
C ALA A 54 -0.73 4.31 -9.61
N PHE A 55 0.35 3.71 -10.08
CA PHE A 55 1.71 3.98 -9.60
C PHE A 55 2.45 4.78 -10.65
N LEU A 56 2.85 6.00 -10.32
CA LEU A 56 3.65 6.85 -11.18
C LEU A 56 5.11 6.36 -11.22
N GLN A 57 5.92 6.90 -12.12
CA GLN A 57 7.31 6.49 -12.32
C GLN A 57 8.16 6.41 -11.04
N PRO A 58 8.08 7.38 -10.09
CA PRO A 58 8.83 7.27 -8.83
C PRO A 58 8.42 6.05 -7.97
N ALA A 59 7.12 5.74 -7.93
CA ALA A 59 6.63 4.58 -7.19
C ALA A 59 7.08 3.26 -7.84
N ARG A 60 7.15 3.19 -9.18
CA ARG A 60 7.72 2.03 -9.89
C ARG A 60 9.14 1.73 -9.45
N LYS A 61 9.97 2.77 -9.24
CA LYS A 61 11.33 2.60 -8.76
C LYS A 61 11.36 1.88 -7.40
N LEU A 62 10.52 2.30 -6.45
CA LEU A 62 10.38 1.61 -5.17
C LEU A 62 9.93 0.16 -5.34
N LEU A 63 8.93 -0.11 -6.21
CA LEU A 63 8.44 -1.47 -6.45
C LEU A 63 9.53 -2.38 -7.03
N LEU A 64 10.43 -1.85 -7.87
CA LEU A 64 11.62 -2.57 -8.36
C LEU A 64 12.59 -2.89 -7.22
N GLU A 65 12.93 -1.91 -6.39
CA GLU A 65 13.86 -2.06 -5.27
C GLU A 65 13.42 -3.14 -4.26
N ILE A 66 12.11 -3.28 -4.04
CA ILE A 66 11.57 -4.28 -3.11
C ILE A 66 11.15 -5.60 -3.78
N GLY A 67 11.41 -5.76 -5.09
CA GLY A 67 11.11 -6.97 -5.86
C GLY A 67 9.62 -7.27 -6.04
N LEU A 68 8.77 -6.23 -6.04
CA LEU A 68 7.34 -6.35 -6.36
C LEU A 68 7.05 -6.08 -7.84
N TRP A 69 7.87 -5.29 -8.51
CA TRP A 69 7.61 -4.89 -9.88
C TRP A 69 7.54 -6.07 -10.85
N GLU A 70 8.47 -7.01 -10.77
CA GLU A 70 8.54 -8.18 -11.64
C GLU A 70 7.26 -9.03 -11.58
N ARG A 71 6.62 -9.07 -10.41
CA ARG A 71 5.35 -9.77 -10.20
C ARG A 71 4.16 -9.02 -10.77
N LEU A 72 4.20 -7.69 -10.71
CA LEU A 72 3.13 -6.80 -11.13
C LEU A 72 3.20 -6.48 -12.63
N GLN A 73 4.39 -6.43 -13.22
CA GLN A 73 4.62 -6.03 -14.60
C GLN A 73 3.74 -6.75 -15.64
N PRO A 74 3.48 -8.08 -15.54
CA PRO A 74 2.61 -8.77 -16.51
C PRO A 74 1.17 -8.27 -16.52
N PHE A 75 0.75 -7.56 -15.48
CA PHE A 75 -0.61 -7.04 -15.29
C PHE A 75 -0.68 -5.52 -15.40
N ALA A 76 0.43 -4.88 -15.71
CA ALA A 76 0.55 -3.43 -15.75
C ALA A 76 -0.21 -2.84 -16.92
N SER A 77 -1.16 -1.95 -16.65
CA SER A 77 -1.83 -1.15 -17.68
C SER A 77 -1.16 0.23 -17.75
N PRO A 78 -0.42 0.54 -18.84
CA PRO A 78 0.30 1.80 -18.94
C PRO A 78 -0.67 2.99 -19.09
N LEU A 79 -0.34 4.10 -18.44
CA LEU A 79 -1.04 5.37 -18.52
C LEU A 79 -0.30 6.30 -19.48
N GLN A 80 -0.69 6.28 -20.75
CA GLN A 80 -0.04 7.04 -21.82
C GLN A 80 -0.62 8.43 -22.00
N ILE A 81 -1.96 8.52 -21.94
CA ILE A 81 -2.67 9.77 -22.19
C ILE A 81 -3.48 10.15 -20.96
N MET A 82 -3.26 11.36 -20.45
CA MET A 82 -4.09 11.98 -19.43
C MET A 82 -5.02 12.99 -20.08
N ARG A 83 -6.33 12.73 -20.03
CA ARG A 83 -7.34 13.62 -20.58
C ARG A 83 -8.11 14.31 -19.46
N ILE A 84 -8.11 15.62 -19.47
CA ILE A 84 -8.88 16.47 -18.57
C ILE A 84 -10.07 17.02 -19.34
N ILE A 85 -11.26 16.81 -18.83
CA ILE A 85 -12.51 17.30 -19.41
C ILE A 85 -13.23 18.13 -18.34
N ASP A 86 -13.43 19.41 -18.62
CA ASP A 86 -14.33 20.24 -17.82
C ASP A 86 -15.74 20.22 -18.46
N ALA A 87 -16.68 19.59 -17.78
CA ALA A 87 -18.09 19.48 -18.20
C ALA A 87 -19.02 20.22 -17.22
N GLY A 88 -18.53 21.23 -16.50
CA GLY A 88 -19.34 22.01 -15.56
C GLY A 88 -20.34 22.93 -16.27
N GLY A 89 -21.49 23.18 -15.64
CA GLY A 89 -22.58 24.05 -16.10
C GLY A 89 -23.87 23.27 -16.37
N ASP A 90 -24.89 23.99 -16.90
CA ASP A 90 -26.25 23.43 -17.13
C ASP A 90 -26.33 22.45 -18.31
N LYS A 91 -25.28 22.39 -19.12
CA LYS A 91 -25.19 21.48 -20.28
C LYS A 91 -24.15 20.40 -20.04
N SER A 92 -24.47 19.15 -20.42
CA SER A 92 -23.56 18.00 -20.31
C SER A 92 -22.42 18.01 -21.35
N GLU A 93 -22.21 19.11 -22.05
CA GLU A 93 -21.18 19.23 -23.08
C GLU A 93 -19.83 19.67 -22.48
N PRO A 94 -18.71 19.06 -22.90
CA PRO A 94 -17.38 19.49 -22.47
C PRO A 94 -17.09 20.92 -22.89
N ARG A 95 -16.79 21.81 -21.93
CA ARG A 95 -16.38 23.20 -22.18
C ARG A 95 -14.91 23.30 -22.54
N ILE A 96 -14.08 22.52 -21.87
CA ILE A 96 -12.63 22.46 -22.09
C ILE A 96 -12.24 21.00 -22.14
N ARG A 97 -11.36 20.67 -23.10
CA ARG A 97 -10.68 19.38 -23.19
C ARG A 97 -9.19 19.64 -23.36
N SER A 98 -8.39 19.05 -22.50
CA SER A 98 -6.93 19.07 -22.58
C SER A 98 -6.41 17.64 -22.54
N GLU A 99 -5.44 17.34 -23.38
CA GLU A 99 -4.76 16.03 -23.42
C GLU A 99 -3.26 16.25 -23.20
N PHE A 100 -2.67 15.35 -22.44
CA PHE A 100 -1.24 15.29 -22.17
C PHE A 100 -0.78 13.88 -22.55
N ASP A 101 0.21 13.79 -23.42
CA ASP A 101 0.83 12.53 -23.81
C ASP A 101 2.11 12.33 -22.99
N ALA A 102 2.34 11.12 -22.49
CA ALA A 102 3.53 10.80 -21.71
C ALA A 102 4.81 10.97 -22.57
N SER A 103 4.72 10.74 -23.88
CA SER A 103 5.83 10.92 -24.81
C SER A 103 6.33 12.36 -24.93
N ASP A 104 5.54 13.35 -24.52
CA ASP A 104 5.98 14.75 -24.46
C ASP A 104 6.98 15.01 -23.32
N ILE A 105 7.09 14.07 -22.36
CA ILE A 105 7.90 14.24 -21.15
C ILE A 105 9.01 13.19 -21.07
N SER A 106 8.72 11.93 -21.43
CA SER A 106 9.68 10.82 -21.31
C SER A 106 9.30 9.63 -22.21
N ASP A 107 10.26 8.71 -22.43
CA ASP A 107 10.03 7.45 -23.14
C ASP A 107 9.16 6.45 -22.36
N LEU A 108 8.79 6.78 -21.13
CA LEU A 108 7.99 5.92 -20.24
C LEU A 108 6.57 6.49 -20.10
N PRO A 109 5.56 5.64 -19.87
CA PRO A 109 4.22 6.11 -19.50
C PRO A 109 4.26 6.94 -18.21
N PHE A 110 3.26 7.78 -17.97
CA PHE A 110 3.11 8.52 -16.70
C PHE A 110 3.17 7.60 -15.48
N GLY A 111 2.64 6.40 -15.64
CA GLY A 111 2.59 5.38 -14.61
C GLY A 111 1.88 4.13 -15.12
N TRP A 112 1.52 3.26 -14.18
CA TRP A 112 0.86 1.99 -14.47
C TRP A 112 -0.26 1.76 -13.48
N ASN A 113 -1.39 1.29 -13.99
CA ASN A 113 -2.57 1.02 -13.22
C ASN A 113 -2.71 -0.48 -12.94
N PHE A 114 -3.11 -0.82 -11.71
CA PHE A 114 -3.29 -2.20 -11.27
C PHE A 114 -4.58 -2.35 -10.47
N PRO A 115 -5.31 -3.49 -10.61
CA PRO A 115 -6.44 -3.79 -9.74
C PRO A 115 -6.00 -3.94 -8.27
N ASN A 116 -6.76 -3.38 -7.34
CA ASN A 116 -6.39 -3.39 -5.92
C ASN A 116 -6.32 -4.80 -5.31
N TRP A 117 -7.23 -5.71 -5.71
CA TRP A 117 -7.20 -7.11 -5.27
C TRP A 117 -5.89 -7.81 -5.67
N LEU A 118 -5.36 -7.50 -6.88
CA LEU A 118 -4.11 -8.04 -7.38
C LEU A 118 -2.91 -7.50 -6.58
N LEU A 119 -2.87 -6.19 -6.35
CA LEU A 119 -1.83 -5.56 -5.52
C LEU A 119 -1.77 -6.22 -4.14
N ARG A 120 -2.91 -6.42 -3.49
CA ARG A 120 -2.99 -7.10 -2.19
C ARG A 120 -2.46 -8.53 -2.26
N ARG A 121 -2.81 -9.27 -3.31
CA ARG A 121 -2.31 -10.64 -3.52
C ARG A 121 -0.80 -10.68 -3.62
N GLU A 122 -0.21 -9.87 -4.49
CA GLU A 122 1.23 -9.87 -4.71
C GLU A 122 2.00 -9.36 -3.48
N CYS A 123 1.46 -8.37 -2.76
CA CYS A 123 2.03 -7.94 -1.48
C CYS A 123 2.02 -9.07 -0.44
N LEU A 124 0.93 -9.82 -0.29
CA LEU A 124 0.88 -10.93 0.67
C LEU A 124 1.85 -12.06 0.30
N ILE A 125 1.97 -12.38 -1.00
CA ILE A 125 2.97 -13.36 -1.44
C ILE A 125 4.37 -12.86 -1.09
N LYS A 126 4.69 -11.60 -1.36
CA LYS A 126 5.99 -11.01 -1.01
C LYS A 126 6.25 -11.01 0.49
N ILE A 127 5.24 -10.69 1.30
CA ILE A 127 5.34 -10.77 2.77
C ILE A 127 5.67 -12.18 3.23
N SER A 128 5.08 -13.21 2.62
CA SER A 128 5.34 -14.61 2.99
C SER A 128 6.75 -15.11 2.64
N GLU A 129 7.48 -14.40 1.80
CA GLU A 129 8.88 -14.70 1.42
C GLU A 129 9.93 -14.06 2.33
N LEU A 130 9.51 -13.11 3.18
CA LEU A 130 10.41 -12.36 4.07
C LEU A 130 10.29 -12.90 5.50
N GLU A 131 11.41 -13.35 6.08
CA GLU A 131 11.44 -13.96 7.42
C GLU A 131 11.30 -12.92 8.56
N ASN A 132 11.65 -11.66 8.27
CA ASN A 132 11.69 -10.57 9.24
C ASN A 132 10.43 -9.68 9.26
N ILE A 133 9.36 -10.11 8.60
CA ILE A 133 8.06 -9.43 8.63
C ILE A 133 6.98 -10.34 9.22
N THR A 134 6.16 -9.77 10.08
CA THR A 134 4.95 -10.43 10.60
C THR A 134 3.73 -9.61 10.23
N PHE A 135 2.75 -10.22 9.57
CA PHE A 135 1.48 -9.57 9.26
C PHE A 135 0.38 -10.12 10.15
N LEU A 136 -0.13 -9.28 11.05
CA LEU A 136 -1.19 -9.59 11.99
C LEU A 136 -2.53 -9.07 11.46
N THR A 137 -3.38 -9.98 11.02
CA THR A 137 -4.75 -9.70 10.58
C THR A 137 -5.75 -9.99 11.70
N GLY A 138 -6.90 -9.32 11.71
CA GLY A 138 -7.88 -9.40 12.78
C GLY A 138 -7.46 -8.66 14.05
N VAL A 139 -6.46 -7.78 13.97
CA VAL A 139 -5.89 -7.04 15.09
C VAL A 139 -5.86 -5.56 14.76
N ALA A 140 -6.43 -4.73 15.61
CA ALA A 140 -6.40 -3.28 15.50
C ALA A 140 -5.40 -2.66 16.48
N VAL A 141 -4.87 -1.49 16.12
CA VAL A 141 -4.18 -0.61 17.07
C VAL A 141 -5.22 0.22 17.79
N GLU A 142 -5.30 0.09 19.12
CA GLU A 142 -6.26 0.79 19.97
C GLU A 142 -5.67 2.02 20.65
N GLY A 143 -4.36 2.04 20.84
CA GLY A 143 -3.70 3.14 21.49
C GLY A 143 -2.21 3.19 21.20
N VAL A 144 -1.67 4.41 21.20
CA VAL A 144 -0.25 4.66 20.99
C VAL A 144 0.26 5.60 22.06
N LEU A 145 1.35 5.22 22.69
CA LEU A 145 2.07 6.05 23.66
C LEU A 145 3.52 6.22 23.15
N THR A 146 3.82 7.39 22.62
CA THR A 146 5.18 7.74 22.17
C THR A 146 6.09 8.07 23.33
N ARG A 147 7.35 7.64 23.25
CA ARG A 147 8.45 7.96 24.14
C ARG A 147 9.61 8.50 23.31
N HIS A 148 10.66 8.94 23.98
CA HIS A 148 11.84 9.49 23.31
C HIS A 148 12.51 8.46 22.37
N ASP A 149 12.49 7.20 22.73
CA ASP A 149 13.21 6.09 22.10
C ASP A 149 12.32 5.04 21.45
N CYS A 150 11.00 5.06 21.70
CA CYS A 150 10.08 4.06 21.18
C CYS A 150 8.62 4.50 21.16
N ALA A 151 7.80 3.77 20.41
CA ALA A 151 6.36 3.79 20.51
C ALA A 151 5.85 2.52 21.20
N LYS A 152 5.00 2.66 22.23
CA LYS A 152 4.24 1.56 22.83
C LYS A 152 2.86 1.54 22.23
N ILE A 153 2.48 0.39 21.66
CA ILE A 153 1.30 0.22 20.83
C ILE A 153 0.40 -0.82 21.50
N ALA A 154 -0.80 -0.40 21.89
CA ALA A 154 -1.82 -1.30 22.43
C ALA A 154 -2.60 -1.93 21.28
N LEU A 155 -2.82 -3.25 21.35
CA LEU A 155 -3.53 -4.03 20.35
C LEU A 155 -4.89 -4.48 20.87
N SER A 156 -5.88 -4.59 19.99
CA SER A 156 -7.26 -5.02 20.31
C SER A 156 -7.34 -6.43 20.92
N THR A 157 -6.30 -7.22 20.79
CA THR A 157 -6.19 -8.54 21.43
C THR A 157 -5.75 -8.49 22.90
N GLY A 158 -5.57 -7.29 23.46
CA GLY A 158 -5.03 -7.08 24.82
C GLY A 158 -3.51 -7.23 24.92
N GLY A 159 -2.82 -7.47 23.81
CA GLY A 159 -1.36 -7.47 23.71
C GLY A 159 -0.78 -6.07 23.52
N SER A 160 0.54 -5.96 23.60
CA SER A 160 1.25 -4.71 23.27
C SER A 160 2.52 -4.99 22.46
N LEU A 161 2.83 -4.05 21.57
CA LEU A 161 4.08 -4.00 20.81
C LEU A 161 4.89 -2.78 21.27
N GLN A 162 6.21 -2.91 21.20
CA GLN A 162 7.13 -1.78 21.29
C GLN A 162 7.90 -1.70 19.97
N ALA A 163 7.87 -0.54 19.33
CA ALA A 163 8.56 -0.30 18.06
C ALA A 163 9.42 0.95 18.13
N ASN A 164 10.55 0.97 17.41
CA ASN A 164 11.37 2.17 17.28
C ASN A 164 10.66 3.21 16.42
N VAL A 165 9.95 2.72 15.37
CA VAL A 165 9.15 3.56 14.47
C VAL A 165 7.73 2.98 14.33
N LEU A 166 6.72 3.85 14.42
CA LEU A 166 5.34 3.54 14.08
C LEU A 166 4.91 4.32 12.84
N ILE A 167 4.38 3.61 11.86
CA ILE A 167 3.83 4.18 10.62
C ILE A 167 2.31 4.02 10.64
N GLY A 168 1.59 5.15 10.58
CA GLY A 168 0.14 5.14 10.41
C GLY A 168 -0.25 5.02 8.94
N ALA A 169 -0.92 3.91 8.59
CA ALA A 169 -1.42 3.64 7.24
C ALA A 169 -2.88 3.17 7.26
N CYS A 170 -3.64 3.54 8.30
CA CYS A 170 -5.02 3.08 8.55
C CYS A 170 -6.06 3.66 7.56
N GLY A 171 -5.67 4.55 6.65
CA GLY A 171 -6.62 5.20 5.73
C GLY A 171 -7.35 6.38 6.38
N ARG A 172 -8.65 6.52 6.05
CA ARG A 172 -9.46 7.67 6.46
C ARG A 172 -10.37 7.41 7.68
N ASN A 173 -10.32 6.24 8.24
CA ASN A 173 -11.17 5.85 9.37
C ASN A 173 -10.38 5.90 10.67
#